data_51849109de54a896b0b410ef9c332e17
#
_entry.id   51849109de54a896b0b410ef9c332e17
#
_cell.length_a   1.000
_cell.length_b   1.000
_cell.length_c   1.000
_cell.angle_alpha   90.00
_cell.angle_beta   90.00
_cell.angle_gamma   90.00
#
_symmetry.space_group_name_H-M   'P 1'
#
loop_
_entity.id
_entity.type
_entity.pdbx_description
1 polymer ?
#
loop_
_entity_poly.entity_id
_entity_poly.type
_entity_poly.pdbx_seq_one_letter_code
_entity_poly.pdbx_strand_id
1 'polypeptide(L)'
;ENIVTALIEKGVKDLTIVCNDTGFVDKGVGRLVVNNQVKKVIASHIGTNPETGKKMHDGTMEVELVPQGTLAERVRAAGYGLGGVLTPTGLGTVVQEGKSIVNVDGKDYLLEKPIKADVAVLFGSKVDEQGNVICEKTTKNFNPLMATAADVVIVEALEIVPAGSLSPEHLDISKIFVDYIVESK
;
A
#
# COMPACT_ATOMS: atom_id res chain seq x y z
N GLU A 1 1.55 8.79 -10.88
CA GLU A 1 0.76 10.03 -10.82
C GLU A 1 -0.48 10.00 -11.72
N ASN A 2 -0.41 9.36 -12.90
CA ASN A 2 -1.52 9.32 -13.87
C ASN A 2 -2.76 8.61 -13.32
N ILE A 3 -2.57 7.49 -12.62
CA ILE A 3 -3.69 6.75 -12.00
C ILE A 3 -4.38 7.61 -10.93
N VAL A 4 -3.61 8.33 -10.12
CA VAL A 4 -4.16 9.27 -9.12
C VAL A 4 -4.93 10.40 -9.81
N THR A 5 -4.41 10.95 -10.90
CA THR A 5 -5.10 11.97 -11.71
C THR A 5 -6.44 11.43 -12.24
N ALA A 6 -6.45 10.23 -12.81
CA ALA A 6 -7.67 9.59 -13.31
C ALA A 6 -8.72 9.37 -12.19
N LEU A 7 -8.29 8.97 -10.98
CA LEU A 7 -9.18 8.84 -9.82
C LEU A 7 -9.77 10.19 -9.39
N ILE A 8 -8.99 11.27 -9.48
CA ILE A 8 -9.46 12.63 -9.18
C ILE A 8 -10.51 13.06 -10.22
N GLU A 9 -10.20 12.93 -11.49
CA GLU A 9 -11.09 13.29 -12.60
C GLU A 9 -12.39 12.49 -12.58
N LYS A 10 -12.31 11.21 -12.22
CA LYS A 10 -13.49 10.34 -12.08
C LYS A 10 -14.35 10.70 -10.85
N GLY A 11 -13.83 11.45 -9.91
CA GLY A 11 -14.54 11.90 -8.71
C GLY A 11 -14.92 10.77 -7.76
N VAL A 12 -14.17 9.67 -7.73
CA VAL A 12 -14.40 8.54 -6.81
C VAL A 12 -14.34 9.05 -5.36
N LYS A 13 -15.24 8.59 -4.50
CA LYS A 13 -15.37 8.99 -3.10
C LYS A 13 -15.24 7.80 -2.15
N ASP A 14 -15.12 8.12 -0.88
CA ASP A 14 -15.11 7.15 0.23
C ASP A 14 -14.00 6.10 0.14
N LEU A 15 -12.87 6.47 -0.45
CA LEU A 15 -11.74 5.57 -0.60
C LEU A 15 -11.11 5.23 0.76
N THR A 16 -10.75 3.96 0.93
CA THR A 16 -9.81 3.51 1.96
C THR A 16 -8.44 3.35 1.33
N ILE A 17 -7.46 4.10 1.80
CA ILE A 17 -6.10 4.08 1.29
C ILE A 17 -5.18 3.35 2.27
N VAL A 18 -4.41 2.40 1.76
CA VAL A 18 -3.32 1.73 2.49
C VAL A 18 -2.00 2.16 1.87
N CYS A 19 -1.15 2.82 2.63
CA CYS A 19 0.13 3.34 2.14
C CYS A 19 1.14 3.52 3.29
N ASN A 20 2.42 3.70 2.96
CA ASN A 20 3.44 4.00 3.97
C ASN A 20 3.21 5.36 4.60
N ASP A 21 2.96 6.35 3.73
CA ASP A 21 2.79 7.76 4.04
C ASP A 21 1.78 8.36 3.08
N THR A 22 1.02 9.35 3.55
CA THR A 22 0.06 10.08 2.70
C THR A 22 0.72 11.08 1.75
N GLY A 23 2.05 11.17 1.77
CA GLY A 23 2.85 11.99 0.85
C GLY A 23 2.64 13.49 1.03
N PHE A 24 2.96 14.24 -0.01
CA PHE A 24 2.75 15.70 -0.03
C PHE A 24 1.34 16.03 -0.53
N VAL A 25 0.87 17.25 -0.25
CA VAL A 25 -0.47 17.72 -0.64
C VAL A 25 -0.71 17.72 -2.15
N ASP A 26 0.36 17.87 -2.93
CA ASP A 26 0.37 18.01 -4.39
C ASP A 26 0.87 16.77 -5.15
N LYS A 27 1.19 15.67 -4.44
CA LYS A 27 1.77 14.46 -5.03
C LYS A 27 1.12 13.18 -4.54
N GLY A 28 1.02 12.20 -5.44
CA GLY A 28 0.54 10.86 -5.16
C GLY A 28 -0.81 10.85 -4.43
N VAL A 29 -0.95 9.96 -3.47
CA VAL A 29 -2.19 9.77 -2.69
C VAL A 29 -2.58 11.00 -1.88
N GLY A 30 -1.63 11.89 -1.55
CA GLY A 30 -1.92 13.15 -0.85
C GLY A 30 -2.91 14.03 -1.60
N ARG A 31 -2.89 13.99 -2.94
CA ARG A 31 -3.85 14.70 -3.80
C ARG A 31 -5.29 14.21 -3.58
N LEU A 32 -5.49 12.90 -3.36
CA LEU A 32 -6.80 12.33 -3.04
C LEU A 32 -7.31 12.80 -1.68
N VAL A 33 -6.42 12.91 -0.69
CA VAL A 33 -6.75 13.46 0.64
C VAL A 33 -7.21 14.90 0.54
N VAL A 34 -6.47 15.75 -0.18
CA VAL A 34 -6.81 17.17 -0.39
C VAL A 34 -8.15 17.32 -1.12
N ASN A 35 -8.44 16.47 -2.10
CA ASN A 35 -9.69 16.48 -2.87
C ASN A 35 -10.90 15.86 -2.14
N ASN A 36 -10.79 15.52 -0.84
CA ASN A 36 -11.87 14.91 -0.06
C ASN A 36 -12.44 13.62 -0.69
N GLN A 37 -11.56 12.79 -1.25
CA GLN A 37 -11.92 11.51 -1.84
C GLN A 37 -11.68 10.33 -0.90
N VAL A 38 -10.94 10.57 0.20
CA VAL A 38 -10.51 9.55 1.15
C VAL A 38 -11.37 9.61 2.41
N LYS A 39 -11.97 8.47 2.76
CA LYS A 39 -12.72 8.27 4.00
C LYS A 39 -11.83 7.71 5.11
N LYS A 40 -10.91 6.80 4.76
CA LYS A 40 -10.01 6.15 5.70
C LYS A 40 -8.59 6.03 5.15
N VAL A 41 -7.62 6.27 6.01
CA VAL A 41 -6.20 6.01 5.75
C VAL A 41 -5.68 4.97 6.73
N ILE A 42 -4.96 3.97 6.23
CA ILE A 42 -4.14 3.04 7.02
C ILE A 42 -2.70 3.28 6.61
N ALA A 43 -1.91 3.87 7.48
CA ALA A 43 -0.54 4.28 7.17
C ALA A 43 0.38 4.15 8.38
N SER A 44 1.68 4.14 8.14
CA SER A 44 2.67 4.18 9.22
C SER A 44 3.09 5.61 9.58
N HIS A 45 2.93 6.54 8.66
CA HIS A 45 3.30 7.94 8.83
C HIS A 45 2.32 8.85 8.07
N ILE A 46 2.06 10.03 8.61
CA ILE A 46 1.17 11.05 8.00
C ILE A 46 1.75 12.47 8.10
N GLY A 47 2.94 12.62 8.69
CA GLY A 47 3.51 13.95 9.03
C GLY A 47 3.93 14.80 7.84
N THR A 48 4.08 14.21 6.65
CA THR A 48 4.40 14.96 5.41
C THR A 48 3.20 15.67 4.80
N ASN A 49 1.98 15.25 5.15
CA ASN A 49 0.74 15.85 4.65
C ASN A 49 -0.06 16.51 5.79
N PRO A 50 0.00 17.84 5.95
CA PRO A 50 -0.71 18.54 7.03
C PRO A 50 -2.24 18.38 6.93
N GLU A 51 -2.80 18.21 5.72
CA GLU A 51 -4.24 17.99 5.55
C GLU A 51 -4.69 16.64 6.13
N THR A 52 -3.84 15.59 6.07
CA THR A 52 -4.13 14.31 6.72
C THR A 52 -4.25 14.48 8.23
N GLY A 53 -3.28 15.16 8.86
CA GLY A 53 -3.31 15.44 10.30
C GLY A 53 -4.51 16.28 10.71
N LYS A 54 -4.83 17.31 9.93
CA LYS A 54 -6.00 18.16 10.18
C LYS A 54 -7.29 17.35 10.12
N LYS A 55 -7.53 16.59 9.05
CA LYS A 55 -8.74 15.77 8.87
C LYS A 55 -8.90 14.69 9.95
N MET A 56 -7.78 14.11 10.39
CA MET A 56 -7.77 13.19 11.54
C MET A 56 -8.22 13.89 12.81
N HIS A 57 -7.70 15.09 13.09
CA HIS A 57 -8.05 15.88 14.28
C HIS A 57 -9.52 16.32 14.27
N ASP A 58 -10.01 16.78 13.13
CA ASP A 58 -11.38 17.25 12.93
C ASP A 58 -12.40 16.10 12.83
N GLY A 59 -11.96 14.84 12.82
CA GLY A 59 -12.82 13.67 12.70
C GLY A 59 -13.49 13.51 11.33
N THR A 60 -13.03 14.24 10.31
CA THR A 60 -13.59 14.18 8.94
C THR A 60 -13.00 13.04 8.09
N MET A 61 -11.93 12.41 8.57
CA MET A 61 -11.30 11.24 7.97
C MET A 61 -10.78 10.31 9.07
N GLU A 62 -11.06 9.02 8.94
CA GLU A 62 -10.49 8.00 9.82
C GLU A 62 -9.01 7.76 9.48
N VAL A 63 -8.15 7.73 10.49
CA VAL A 63 -6.73 7.42 10.32
C VAL A 63 -6.32 6.33 11.30
N GLU A 64 -5.88 5.20 10.75
CA GLU A 64 -5.26 4.10 11.50
C GLU A 64 -3.75 4.16 11.33
N LEU A 65 -3.04 4.54 12.40
CA LEU A 65 -1.58 4.51 12.41
C LEU A 65 -1.08 3.13 12.81
N VAL A 66 -0.34 2.51 11.92
CA VAL A 66 0.21 1.16 12.09
C VAL A 66 1.73 1.23 12.06
N PRO A 67 2.46 0.65 13.04
CA PRO A 67 3.92 0.59 12.96
C PRO A 67 4.39 0.02 11.63
N GLN A 68 5.41 0.62 11.01
CA GLN A 68 5.81 0.34 9.63
C GLN A 68 6.07 -1.15 9.35
N GLY A 69 6.79 -1.84 10.22
CA GLY A 69 7.02 -3.28 10.05
C GLY A 69 5.72 -4.09 10.15
N THR A 70 4.83 -3.72 11.08
CA THR A 70 3.51 -4.35 11.22
C THR A 70 2.64 -4.12 9.98
N LEU A 71 2.65 -2.92 9.43
CA LEU A 71 1.92 -2.61 8.19
C LEU A 71 2.40 -3.50 7.03
N ALA A 72 3.72 -3.61 6.85
CA ALA A 72 4.31 -4.47 5.84
C ALA A 72 3.88 -5.93 6.01
N GLU A 73 3.98 -6.46 7.22
CA GLU A 73 3.64 -7.85 7.48
C GLU A 73 2.14 -8.13 7.37
N ARG A 74 1.27 -7.18 7.72
CA ARG A 74 -0.19 -7.30 7.51
C ARG A 74 -0.55 -7.37 6.03
N VAL A 75 0.10 -6.54 5.19
CA VAL A 75 -0.07 -6.58 3.72
C VAL A 75 0.48 -7.91 3.17
N ARG A 76 1.69 -8.29 3.57
CA ARG A 76 2.30 -9.55 3.15
C ARG A 76 1.45 -10.75 3.54
N ALA A 77 0.92 -10.78 4.75
CA ALA A 77 0.06 -11.85 5.23
C ALA A 77 -1.18 -12.04 4.34
N ALA A 78 -1.81 -10.96 3.89
CA ALA A 78 -2.93 -11.02 2.96
C ALA A 78 -2.53 -11.67 1.63
N GLY A 79 -1.41 -11.24 1.05
CA GLY A 79 -0.93 -11.77 -0.23
C GLY A 79 -0.54 -13.25 -0.20
N TYR A 80 -0.13 -13.75 0.96
CA TYR A 80 0.31 -15.15 1.13
C TYR A 80 -0.74 -16.04 1.82
N GLY A 81 -1.97 -15.55 2.00
CA GLY A 81 -3.07 -16.33 2.57
C GLY A 81 -2.91 -16.66 4.06
N LEU A 82 -2.13 -15.86 4.79
CA LEU A 82 -1.96 -16.03 6.23
C LEU A 82 -3.11 -15.36 6.99
N GLY A 83 -3.59 -15.99 8.07
CA GLY A 83 -4.67 -15.46 8.91
C GLY A 83 -4.27 -14.28 9.80
N GLY A 84 -3.00 -13.96 9.88
CA GLY A 84 -2.43 -12.85 10.66
C GLY A 84 -0.97 -13.06 10.95
N VAL A 85 -0.39 -12.09 11.65
CA VAL A 85 1.00 -12.14 12.09
C VAL A 85 1.09 -11.82 13.59
N LEU A 86 2.07 -12.39 14.26
CA LEU A 86 2.34 -12.12 15.66
C LEU A 86 3.53 -11.17 15.79
N THR A 87 3.34 -10.07 16.52
CA THR A 87 4.40 -9.08 16.76
C THR A 87 4.36 -8.58 18.20
N PRO A 88 5.52 -8.35 18.85
CA PRO A 88 5.55 -7.69 20.16
C PRO A 88 5.42 -6.16 20.03
N THR A 89 5.50 -5.63 18.80
CA THR A 89 5.44 -4.18 18.55
C THR A 89 4.06 -3.65 18.90
N GLY A 90 4.00 -2.69 19.80
CA GLY A 90 2.75 -2.06 20.23
C GLY A 90 2.15 -2.64 21.51
N LEU A 91 2.70 -3.70 22.10
CA LEU A 91 2.29 -4.18 23.42
C LEU A 91 2.39 -3.07 24.47
N GLY A 92 1.35 -2.90 25.30
CA GLY A 92 1.28 -1.88 26.34
C GLY A 92 1.06 -0.46 25.82
N THR A 93 0.74 -0.27 24.53
CA THR A 93 0.45 1.04 23.92
C THR A 93 -0.97 1.07 23.36
N VAL A 94 -1.40 2.23 22.86
CA VAL A 94 -2.68 2.40 22.14
C VAL A 94 -2.82 1.46 20.92
N VAL A 95 -1.71 0.99 20.36
CA VAL A 95 -1.72 0.03 19.24
C VAL A 95 -2.32 -1.32 19.64
N GLN A 96 -2.27 -1.66 20.94
CA GLN A 96 -2.83 -2.91 21.45
C GLN A 96 -4.35 -2.89 21.55
N GLU A 97 -4.97 -1.73 21.62
CA GLU A 97 -6.41 -1.61 21.87
C GLU A 97 -7.23 -2.38 20.83
N GLY A 98 -8.17 -3.20 21.30
CA GLY A 98 -9.03 -4.03 20.47
C GLY A 98 -8.36 -5.23 19.78
N LYS A 99 -7.08 -5.51 20.06
CA LYS A 99 -6.34 -6.64 19.49
C LYS A 99 -6.18 -7.79 20.49
N SER A 100 -6.12 -9.01 19.96
CA SER A 100 -5.87 -10.22 20.77
C SER A 100 -4.39 -10.33 21.11
N ILE A 101 -4.09 -10.73 22.34
CA ILE A 101 -2.75 -11.13 22.79
C ILE A 101 -2.64 -12.64 22.70
N VAL A 102 -1.57 -13.13 22.11
CA VAL A 102 -1.25 -14.56 21.97
C VAL A 102 0.07 -14.82 22.67
N ASN A 103 0.08 -15.75 23.62
CA ASN A 103 1.31 -16.19 24.26
C ASN A 103 1.94 -17.34 23.48
N VAL A 104 3.20 -17.19 23.12
CA VAL A 104 4.01 -18.24 22.49
C VAL A 104 5.27 -18.43 23.32
N ASP A 105 5.44 -19.59 23.88
CA ASP A 105 6.62 -19.96 24.70
C ASP A 105 6.93 -18.95 25.82
N GLY A 106 5.86 -18.47 26.50
CA GLY A 106 6.00 -17.53 27.62
C GLY A 106 6.19 -16.07 27.22
N LYS A 107 6.14 -15.73 25.92
CA LYS A 107 6.23 -14.39 25.41
C LYS A 107 4.94 -13.94 24.75
N ASP A 108 4.47 -12.76 25.09
CA ASP A 108 3.26 -12.19 24.55
C ASP A 108 3.48 -11.46 23.22
N TYR A 109 2.50 -11.60 22.34
CA TYR A 109 2.46 -10.97 21.02
C TYR A 109 1.07 -10.43 20.75
N LEU A 110 0.97 -9.34 19.98
CA LEU A 110 -0.28 -8.91 19.36
C LEU A 110 -0.56 -9.75 18.11
N LEU A 111 -1.80 -10.20 17.95
CA LEU A 111 -2.28 -10.75 16.68
C LEU A 111 -2.74 -9.60 15.78
N GLU A 112 -2.00 -9.37 14.72
CA GLU A 112 -2.29 -8.40 13.69
C GLU A 112 -2.96 -9.07 12.49
N LYS A 113 -4.17 -8.59 12.13
CA LYS A 113 -4.95 -9.17 11.02
C LYS A 113 -4.37 -8.73 9.66
N PRO A 114 -4.50 -9.56 8.62
CA PRO A 114 -4.07 -9.20 7.26
C PRO A 114 -4.81 -7.95 6.76
N ILE A 115 -4.15 -7.21 5.85
CA ILE A 115 -4.77 -6.12 5.10
C ILE A 115 -4.80 -6.53 3.63
N LYS A 116 -6.00 -6.83 3.13
CA LYS A 116 -6.27 -7.06 1.71
C LYS A 116 -6.98 -5.85 1.13
N ALA A 117 -6.70 -5.52 -0.13
CA ALA A 117 -7.34 -4.43 -0.86
C ALA A 117 -8.08 -4.95 -2.10
N ASP A 118 -9.02 -4.17 -2.61
CA ASP A 118 -9.69 -4.45 -3.89
C ASP A 118 -8.72 -4.16 -5.05
N VAL A 119 -7.95 -3.08 -4.95
CA VAL A 119 -7.04 -2.61 -6.00
C VAL A 119 -5.69 -2.22 -5.43
N ALA A 120 -4.61 -2.74 -6.00
CA ALA A 120 -3.27 -2.24 -5.80
C ALA A 120 -2.87 -1.33 -6.96
N VAL A 121 -2.42 -0.12 -6.63
CA VAL A 121 -1.87 0.84 -7.60
C VAL A 121 -0.37 0.92 -7.37
N LEU A 122 0.40 0.45 -8.33
CA LEU A 122 1.84 0.28 -8.23
C LEU A 122 2.57 1.15 -9.23
N PHE A 123 3.86 1.36 -9.00
CA PHE A 123 4.77 2.00 -9.94
C PHE A 123 5.93 1.08 -10.27
N GLY A 124 6.14 0.81 -11.57
CA GLY A 124 7.26 0.03 -12.09
C GLY A 124 8.27 0.90 -12.81
N SER A 125 9.57 0.68 -12.57
CA SER A 125 10.63 1.40 -13.29
C SER A 125 10.73 0.89 -14.72
N LYS A 126 10.68 -0.44 -14.92
CA LYS A 126 10.56 -1.09 -16.23
C LYS A 126 9.47 -2.15 -16.13
N VAL A 127 8.59 -2.15 -17.10
CA VAL A 127 7.50 -3.12 -17.20
C VAL A 127 7.50 -3.69 -18.61
N ASP A 128 7.55 -5.02 -18.74
CA ASP A 128 7.41 -5.60 -20.08
C ASP A 128 5.92 -5.64 -20.50
N GLU A 129 5.69 -5.81 -21.80
CA GLU A 129 4.34 -5.84 -22.39
C GLU A 129 3.45 -6.94 -21.81
N GLN A 130 4.01 -7.91 -21.09
CA GLN A 130 3.27 -8.98 -20.42
C GLN A 130 2.95 -8.66 -18.95
N GLY A 131 3.54 -7.64 -18.36
CA GLY A 131 3.32 -7.25 -16.97
C GLY A 131 4.42 -7.68 -16.00
N ASN A 132 5.55 -8.17 -16.45
CA ASN A 132 6.69 -8.38 -15.57
C ASN A 132 7.31 -7.03 -15.20
N VAL A 133 7.67 -6.83 -13.93
CA VAL A 133 8.09 -5.53 -13.39
C VAL A 133 9.46 -5.60 -12.74
N ILE A 134 10.29 -4.62 -13.04
CA ILE A 134 11.49 -4.27 -12.28
C ILE A 134 11.25 -2.96 -11.55
N CYS A 135 11.50 -2.95 -10.26
CA CYS A 135 11.45 -1.79 -9.38
C CYS A 135 12.88 -1.33 -9.06
N GLU A 136 13.26 -0.13 -9.48
CA GLU A 136 14.57 0.43 -9.19
C GLU A 136 14.51 1.39 -8.01
N LYS A 137 15.60 1.49 -7.24
CA LYS A 137 15.75 2.43 -6.11
C LYS A 137 14.58 2.29 -5.12
N THR A 138 13.93 3.42 -4.81
CA THR A 138 12.84 3.48 -3.82
C THR A 138 11.52 2.87 -4.31
N THR A 139 11.34 2.64 -5.60
CA THR A 139 10.17 1.93 -6.12
C THR A 139 10.10 0.49 -5.63
N LYS A 140 11.22 -0.09 -5.22
CA LYS A 140 11.30 -1.43 -4.63
C LYS A 140 10.66 -1.53 -3.25
N ASN A 141 10.32 -0.44 -2.60
CA ASN A 141 9.82 -0.39 -1.23
C ASN A 141 8.61 -1.32 -1.01
N PHE A 142 7.38 -0.83 -1.21
CA PHE A 142 6.15 -1.60 -0.96
C PHE A 142 5.52 -2.20 -2.23
N ASN A 143 5.92 -1.74 -3.42
CA ASN A 143 5.30 -2.19 -4.68
C ASN A 143 5.29 -3.72 -4.85
N PRO A 144 6.41 -4.45 -4.65
CA PRO A 144 6.39 -5.90 -4.76
C PRO A 144 5.47 -6.58 -3.74
N LEU A 145 5.39 -6.01 -2.54
CA LEU A 145 4.58 -6.54 -1.47
C LEU A 145 3.09 -6.36 -1.75
N MET A 146 2.69 -5.17 -2.16
CA MET A 146 1.29 -4.83 -2.43
C MET A 146 0.73 -5.57 -3.65
N ALA A 147 1.57 -5.93 -4.62
CA ALA A 147 1.17 -6.69 -5.80
C ALA A 147 0.46 -8.01 -5.46
N THR A 148 0.76 -8.62 -4.31
CA THR A 148 0.17 -9.89 -3.90
C THR A 148 -1.09 -9.75 -3.05
N ALA A 149 -1.38 -8.55 -2.57
CA ALA A 149 -2.39 -8.29 -1.53
C ALA A 149 -3.68 -7.66 -2.04
N ALA A 150 -3.91 -7.64 -3.35
CA ALA A 150 -5.11 -7.07 -3.96
C ALA A 150 -5.77 -8.02 -4.96
N ASP A 151 -7.04 -7.78 -5.23
CA ASP A 151 -7.80 -8.55 -6.23
C ASP A 151 -7.52 -8.07 -7.66
N VAL A 152 -7.18 -6.78 -7.84
CA VAL A 152 -6.79 -6.16 -9.11
C VAL A 152 -5.50 -5.38 -8.92
N VAL A 153 -4.54 -5.57 -9.82
CA VAL A 153 -3.24 -4.90 -9.78
C VAL A 153 -3.02 -4.06 -11.02
N ILE A 154 -2.84 -2.76 -10.83
CA ILE A 154 -2.59 -1.80 -11.89
C ILE A 154 -1.18 -1.23 -11.70
N VAL A 155 -0.32 -1.40 -12.69
CA VAL A 155 1.06 -0.88 -12.66
C VAL A 155 1.19 0.31 -13.58
N GLU A 156 1.56 1.46 -13.04
CA GLU A 156 2.01 2.62 -13.81
C GLU A 156 3.49 2.44 -14.14
N ALA A 157 3.82 2.29 -15.41
CA ALA A 157 5.15 1.99 -15.92
C ALA A 157 5.90 3.26 -16.31
N LEU A 158 7.11 3.49 -15.78
CA LEU A 158 7.97 4.55 -16.24
C LEU A 158 8.47 4.27 -17.66
N GLU A 159 8.82 3.01 -17.93
CA GLU A 159 9.25 2.54 -19.23
C GLU A 159 8.57 1.20 -19.54
N ILE A 160 7.91 1.11 -20.70
CA ILE A 160 7.37 -0.15 -21.21
C ILE A 160 8.39 -0.73 -22.18
N VAL A 161 8.78 -1.98 -21.98
CA VAL A 161 9.77 -2.69 -22.78
C VAL A 161 9.17 -3.93 -23.44
N PRO A 162 9.78 -4.43 -24.56
CA PRO A 162 9.27 -5.61 -25.25
C PRO A 162 9.15 -6.84 -24.34
N ALA A 163 8.14 -7.66 -24.60
CA ALA A 163 7.93 -8.93 -23.91
C ALA A 163 9.18 -9.82 -23.96
N GLY A 164 9.60 -10.34 -22.81
CA GLY A 164 10.78 -11.21 -22.70
C GLY A 164 12.13 -10.50 -22.69
N SER A 165 12.17 -9.18 -22.70
CA SER A 165 13.42 -8.41 -22.57
C SER A 165 13.95 -8.33 -21.15
N LEU A 166 13.09 -8.55 -20.15
CA LEU A 166 13.49 -8.59 -18.74
C LEU A 166 13.95 -9.98 -18.34
N SER A 167 15.09 -10.07 -17.64
CA SER A 167 15.55 -11.34 -17.10
C SER A 167 14.61 -11.85 -16.01
N PRO A 168 14.11 -13.09 -16.12
CA PRO A 168 13.21 -13.67 -15.13
C PRO A 168 13.85 -13.79 -13.72
N GLU A 169 15.18 -13.83 -13.64
CA GLU A 169 15.91 -13.91 -12.37
C GLU A 169 15.92 -12.57 -11.60
N HIS A 170 15.58 -11.47 -12.25
CA HIS A 170 15.66 -10.12 -11.66
C HIS A 170 14.31 -9.43 -11.56
N LEU A 171 13.21 -10.16 -11.75
CA LEU A 171 11.87 -9.59 -11.60
C LEU A 171 11.54 -9.32 -10.13
N ASP A 172 11.00 -8.14 -9.86
CA ASP A 172 10.46 -7.80 -8.55
C ASP A 172 8.98 -8.19 -8.43
N ILE A 173 8.24 -8.11 -9.54
CA ILE A 173 6.84 -8.54 -9.63
C ILE A 173 6.67 -9.35 -10.91
N SER A 174 6.15 -10.57 -10.77
CA SER A 174 5.80 -11.41 -11.92
C SER A 174 4.49 -10.95 -12.55
N LYS A 175 4.39 -11.07 -13.87
CA LYS A 175 3.18 -10.82 -14.65
C LYS A 175 1.92 -11.54 -14.14
N ILE A 176 2.07 -12.64 -13.40
CA ILE A 176 0.94 -13.40 -12.84
C ILE A 176 0.10 -12.58 -11.82
N PHE A 177 0.68 -11.50 -11.28
CA PHE A 177 0.02 -10.61 -10.34
C PHE A 177 -0.51 -9.32 -11.00
N VAL A 178 -0.18 -9.04 -12.26
CA VAL A 178 -0.48 -7.75 -12.91
C VAL A 178 -1.63 -7.90 -13.88
N ASP A 179 -2.70 -7.13 -13.66
CA ASP A 179 -3.90 -7.14 -14.51
C ASP A 179 -3.85 -6.04 -15.56
N TYR A 180 -3.31 -4.86 -15.22
CA TYR A 180 -3.27 -3.71 -16.11
C TYR A 180 -1.94 -2.97 -16.05
N ILE A 181 -1.51 -2.48 -17.23
CA ILE A 181 -0.33 -1.64 -17.38
C ILE A 181 -0.79 -0.27 -17.89
N VAL A 182 -0.30 0.79 -17.26
CA VAL A 182 -0.53 2.19 -17.65
C VAL A 182 0.82 2.84 -17.89
N GLU A 183 1.00 3.47 -19.06
CA GLU A 183 2.21 4.23 -19.35
C GLU A 183 2.26 5.52 -18.54
N SER A 184 3.38 5.79 -17.89
CA SER A 184 3.62 7.06 -17.20
C SER A 184 3.98 8.13 -18.24
N LYS A 185 3.21 9.23 -18.25
CA LYS A 185 3.42 10.37 -19.15
C LYS A 185 4.11 11.51 -18.44
#